data_581aa65350c4449e83e1f29fd79b77f0
#
_entry.id   581aa65350c4449e83e1f29fd79b77f0
#
_cell.length_a   1.000
_cell.length_b   1.000
_cell.length_c   1.000
_cell.angle_alpha   90.00
_cell.angle_beta   90.00
_cell.angle_gamma   90.00
#
_symmetry.space_group_name_H-M   'P 1'
#
loop_
_entity.id
_entity.type
_entity.pdbx_description
1 polymer ?
#
loop_
_entity_poly.entity_id
_entity_poly.type
_entity_poly.pdbx_seq_one_letter_code
_entity_poly.pdbx_strand_id
1 'polypeptide(L)'
;IEIQDLGRIVWDPETYHTSRYIWTPGFRSSRVYPSIKTGESGCVYTSEILEGNGDMPVFQVTASDMPSKPFRASSSSGVWKQILDLLTAKGATVKTHASGPQMYGLSHLGVTKAIQELDNANKCSKYIMQRWAEPGNGVLYSEPESAGE
;
A
#
# COMPACT_ATOMS: atom_id res chain seq x y z
N ILE A 1 12.09 -1.85 -1.23
CA ILE A 1 10.96 -1.04 -1.68
C ILE A 1 11.31 0.44 -1.61
N GLU A 2 10.85 1.20 -2.56
CA GLU A 2 11.10 2.63 -2.65
C GLU A 2 9.78 3.37 -2.66
N ILE A 3 9.61 4.34 -1.77
CA ILE A 3 8.43 5.18 -1.72
C ILE A 3 8.73 6.44 -2.54
N GLN A 4 7.95 6.67 -3.58
CA GLN A 4 8.16 7.79 -4.50
C GLN A 4 7.23 8.96 -4.21
N ASP A 5 6.04 8.69 -3.69
CA ASP A 5 5.06 9.72 -3.37
C ASP A 5 4.12 9.18 -2.30
N LEU A 6 3.82 9.98 -1.30
CA LEU A 6 2.89 9.59 -0.24
C LEU A 6 1.43 9.81 -0.62
N GLY A 7 1.20 10.59 -1.67
CA GLY A 7 -0.15 10.95 -2.05
C GLY A 7 -0.74 12.04 -1.15
N ARG A 8 -2.06 12.13 -1.17
CA ARG A 8 -2.79 13.11 -0.37
C ARG A 8 -3.98 12.47 0.32
N ILE A 9 -4.43 13.09 1.39
CA ILE A 9 -5.57 12.58 2.15
C ILE A 9 -6.87 12.94 1.44
N VAL A 10 -7.72 11.94 1.25
CA VAL A 10 -9.12 12.12 0.88
C VAL A 10 -9.93 11.48 2.01
N TRP A 11 -10.54 12.32 2.87
CA TRP A 11 -11.26 11.81 4.04
C TRP A 11 -12.75 11.63 3.78
N ASP A 12 -13.26 12.22 2.73
CA ASP A 12 -14.66 12.14 2.32
C ASP A 12 -14.69 11.87 0.82
N PRO A 13 -15.19 10.72 0.38
CA PRO A 13 -15.93 9.73 1.17
C PRO A 13 -15.05 8.88 2.10
N GLU A 14 -15.69 8.21 3.06
CA GLU A 14 -14.98 7.39 4.06
C GLU A 14 -14.39 6.10 3.50
N THR A 15 -14.65 5.81 2.24
CA THR A 15 -14.14 4.61 1.56
C THR A 15 -12.62 4.68 1.30
N TYR A 16 -12.00 5.84 1.52
CA TYR A 16 -10.57 6.02 1.32
C TYR A 16 -9.75 5.74 2.58
N HIS A 17 -10.36 5.15 3.59
CA HIS A 17 -9.62 4.72 4.76
C HIS A 17 -10.33 3.59 5.49
N THR A 18 -9.56 2.88 6.30
CA THR A 18 -10.07 1.87 7.23
C THR A 18 -9.54 2.23 8.61
N SER A 19 -9.83 1.39 9.60
CA SER A 19 -9.26 1.61 10.93
C SER A 19 -7.73 1.50 10.93
N ARG A 20 -7.16 0.79 9.98
CA ARG A 20 -5.73 0.47 9.95
C ARG A 20 -4.94 1.23 8.90
N TYR A 21 -5.57 1.65 7.81
CA TYR A 21 -4.87 2.27 6.68
C TYR A 21 -5.64 3.45 6.13
N ILE A 22 -4.89 4.42 5.63
CA ILE A 22 -5.43 5.52 4.84
C ILE A 22 -4.94 5.30 3.41
N TRP A 23 -5.89 5.22 2.48
CA TRP A 23 -5.58 5.03 1.06
C TRP A 23 -5.45 6.42 0.41
N THR A 24 -4.21 6.82 0.14
CA THR A 24 -3.92 8.19 -0.32
C THR A 24 -3.79 8.22 -1.85
N PRO A 25 -4.74 8.81 -2.57
CA PRO A 25 -4.57 8.98 -4.02
C PRO A 25 -3.29 9.72 -4.34
N GLY A 26 -2.57 9.26 -5.35
CA GLY A 26 -1.25 9.76 -5.68
C GLY A 26 -0.12 8.99 -5.03
N PHE A 27 -0.41 8.11 -4.09
CA PHE A 27 0.62 7.24 -3.51
C PHE A 27 1.27 6.43 -4.61
N ARG A 28 2.60 6.34 -4.57
CA ARG A 28 3.36 5.54 -5.52
C ARG A 28 4.59 4.96 -4.84
N SER A 29 4.78 3.67 -5.03
CA SER A 29 5.97 2.98 -4.55
C SER A 29 6.42 1.97 -5.61
N SER A 30 7.66 1.53 -5.52
CA SER A 30 8.16 0.52 -6.42
C SER A 30 8.94 -0.54 -5.65
N ARG A 31 8.96 -1.73 -6.21
CA ARG A 31 9.78 -2.83 -5.69
C ARG A 31 10.23 -3.72 -6.83
N VAL A 32 11.34 -4.38 -6.63
CA VAL A 32 11.85 -5.39 -7.56
C VAL A 32 11.24 -6.73 -7.17
N TYR A 33 10.73 -7.45 -8.17
CA TYR A 33 10.08 -8.73 -7.95
C TYR A 33 10.21 -9.56 -9.22
N PRO A 34 9.95 -10.88 -9.18
CA PRO A 34 10.03 -11.70 -10.40
C PRO A 34 9.10 -11.21 -11.49
N SER A 35 9.51 -11.36 -12.73
CA SER A 35 8.74 -10.96 -13.90
C SER A 35 7.65 -11.95 -14.23
N ILE A 36 6.46 -11.46 -14.52
CA ILE A 36 5.35 -12.30 -14.98
C ILE A 36 5.69 -12.92 -16.35
N LYS A 37 6.46 -12.22 -17.18
CA LYS A 37 6.82 -12.70 -18.50
C LYS A 37 7.82 -13.85 -18.46
N THR A 38 8.83 -13.73 -17.61
CA THR A 38 9.95 -14.68 -17.62
C THR A 38 10.02 -15.55 -16.36
N GLY A 39 9.41 -15.13 -15.27
CA GLY A 39 9.55 -15.78 -13.97
C GLY A 39 10.85 -15.47 -13.27
N GLU A 40 11.72 -14.67 -13.88
CA GLU A 40 13.03 -14.33 -13.31
C GLU A 40 12.97 -13.00 -12.57
N SER A 41 13.87 -12.81 -11.59
CA SER A 41 13.93 -11.60 -10.79
C SER A 41 14.38 -10.40 -11.63
N GLY A 42 14.15 -9.20 -11.13
CA GLY A 42 14.66 -7.98 -11.74
C GLY A 42 13.61 -7.10 -12.38
N CYS A 43 12.34 -7.47 -12.33
CA CYS A 43 11.27 -6.62 -12.84
C CYS A 43 10.89 -5.59 -11.77
N VAL A 44 10.71 -4.34 -12.18
CA VAL A 44 10.24 -3.29 -11.26
C VAL A 44 8.73 -3.18 -11.37
N TYR A 45 8.06 -3.29 -10.23
CA TYR A 45 6.61 -3.12 -10.14
C TYR A 45 6.31 -1.81 -9.43
N THR A 46 5.53 -0.95 -10.07
CA THR A 46 5.10 0.32 -9.51
C THR A 46 3.67 0.19 -9.01
N SER A 47 3.49 0.37 -7.71
CA SER A 47 2.19 0.27 -7.05
C SER A 47 1.65 1.66 -6.78
N GLU A 48 0.43 1.93 -7.22
CA GLU A 48 -0.19 3.25 -7.12
C GLU A 48 -1.59 3.17 -6.53
N ILE A 49 -2.00 4.26 -5.88
CA ILE A 49 -3.37 4.46 -5.46
C ILE A 49 -3.89 5.64 -6.24
N LEU A 50 -5.04 5.47 -6.88
CA LEU A 50 -5.65 6.47 -7.74
C LEU A 50 -7.06 6.77 -7.25
N GLU A 51 -7.58 7.95 -7.61
CA GLU A 51 -8.99 8.22 -7.42
C GLU A 51 -9.79 7.45 -8.45
N GLY A 52 -10.84 6.78 -8.01
CA GLY A 52 -11.71 6.04 -8.91
C GLY A 52 -12.85 6.90 -9.44
N ASN A 53 -13.64 6.32 -10.33
CA ASN A 53 -14.82 6.95 -10.92
C ASN A 53 -16.04 6.81 -10.04
N GLY A 54 -15.93 6.80 -8.80
CA GLY A 54 -17.02 6.68 -7.84
C GLY A 54 -16.44 7.00 -6.50
N ASP A 55 -16.97 6.37 -5.48
CA ASP A 55 -16.58 6.67 -4.12
C ASP A 55 -15.44 5.78 -3.62
N MET A 56 -14.80 5.01 -4.51
CA MET A 56 -13.79 4.04 -4.11
C MET A 56 -12.45 4.36 -4.75
N PRO A 57 -11.34 4.17 -4.03
CA PRO A 57 -10.02 4.26 -4.65
C PRO A 57 -9.80 3.12 -5.63
N VAL A 58 -8.87 3.33 -6.56
CA VAL A 58 -8.39 2.29 -7.48
C VAL A 58 -6.95 1.98 -7.13
N PHE A 59 -6.63 0.71 -7.02
CA PHE A 59 -5.26 0.25 -6.76
C PHE A 59 -4.71 -0.30 -8.06
N GLN A 60 -3.60 0.28 -8.52
CA GLN A 60 -3.00 -0.07 -9.80
C GLN A 60 -1.55 -0.46 -9.63
N VAL A 61 -1.15 -1.54 -10.28
CA VAL A 61 0.24 -1.98 -10.30
C VAL A 61 0.67 -2.17 -11.74
N THR A 62 1.82 -1.62 -12.09
CA THR A 62 2.37 -1.71 -13.45
C THR A 62 3.73 -2.37 -13.38
N ALA A 63 3.92 -3.42 -14.17
CA ALA A 63 5.22 -4.08 -14.32
C ALA A 63 6.03 -3.35 -15.40
N SER A 64 7.33 -3.15 -15.12
CA SER A 64 8.20 -2.40 -16.03
C SER A 64 8.34 -3.04 -17.41
N ASP A 65 8.18 -4.35 -17.51
CA ASP A 65 8.25 -5.06 -18.79
C ASP A 65 6.87 -5.24 -19.45
N MET A 66 5.81 -4.70 -18.84
CA MET A 66 4.45 -4.71 -19.38
C MET A 66 3.77 -3.37 -19.14
N PRO A 67 4.36 -2.26 -19.57
CA PRO A 67 3.85 -0.94 -19.17
C PRO A 67 2.49 -0.58 -19.74
N SER A 68 2.09 -1.23 -20.83
CA SER A 68 0.80 -0.95 -21.47
C SER A 68 -0.36 -1.74 -20.87
N LYS A 69 -0.10 -2.63 -19.91
CA LYS A 69 -1.13 -3.50 -19.33
C LYS A 69 -1.08 -3.46 -17.81
N PRO A 70 -1.45 -2.32 -17.20
CA PRO A 70 -1.47 -2.25 -15.75
C PRO A 70 -2.55 -3.14 -15.17
N PHE A 71 -2.30 -3.63 -13.96
CA PHE A 71 -3.28 -4.40 -13.19
C PHE A 71 -4.05 -3.42 -12.30
N ARG A 72 -5.34 -3.63 -12.16
CA ARG A 72 -6.19 -2.79 -11.33
C ARG A 72 -7.15 -3.62 -10.50
N ALA A 73 -7.47 -3.12 -9.33
CA ALA A 73 -8.45 -3.72 -8.45
C ALA A 73 -8.96 -2.68 -7.45
N SER A 74 -9.98 -3.05 -6.70
CA SER A 74 -10.55 -2.18 -5.67
C SER A 74 -9.80 -2.24 -4.34
N SER A 75 -8.79 -3.09 -4.24
CA SER A 75 -7.98 -3.22 -3.02
C SER A 75 -6.53 -3.52 -3.38
N SER A 76 -5.62 -3.16 -2.47
CA SER A 76 -4.21 -3.45 -2.64
C SER A 76 -3.95 -4.95 -2.68
N SER A 77 -4.66 -5.71 -1.87
CA SER A 77 -4.52 -7.17 -1.87
C SER A 77 -5.06 -7.78 -3.15
N GLY A 78 -6.17 -7.24 -3.68
CA GLY A 78 -6.77 -7.75 -4.90
C GLY A 78 -5.87 -7.56 -6.11
N VAL A 79 -5.25 -6.39 -6.25
CA VAL A 79 -4.39 -6.13 -7.39
C VAL A 79 -3.11 -6.99 -7.34
N TRP A 80 -2.49 -7.10 -6.15
CA TRP A 80 -1.30 -7.92 -6.02
C TRP A 80 -1.59 -9.41 -6.12
N LYS A 81 -2.80 -9.86 -5.72
CA LYS A 81 -3.19 -11.26 -5.91
C LYS A 81 -3.18 -11.65 -7.38
N GLN A 82 -3.63 -10.77 -8.27
CA GLN A 82 -3.56 -11.04 -9.71
C GLN A 82 -2.12 -11.33 -10.15
N ILE A 83 -1.18 -10.53 -9.68
CA ILE A 83 0.23 -10.67 -10.03
C ILE A 83 0.82 -11.95 -9.44
N LEU A 84 0.55 -12.19 -8.16
CA LEU A 84 1.08 -13.36 -7.46
C LEU A 84 0.55 -14.66 -8.07
N ASP A 85 -0.71 -14.69 -8.49
CA ASP A 85 -1.28 -15.86 -9.14
C ASP A 85 -0.60 -16.14 -10.48
N LEU A 86 -0.32 -15.09 -11.26
CA LEU A 86 0.39 -15.26 -12.53
C LEU A 86 1.82 -15.71 -12.33
N LEU A 87 2.49 -15.18 -11.32
CA LEU A 87 3.86 -15.60 -10.99
C LEU A 87 3.90 -17.06 -10.54
N THR A 88 2.94 -17.48 -9.75
CA THR A 88 2.83 -18.87 -9.31
C THR A 88 2.62 -19.79 -10.52
N ALA A 89 1.77 -19.39 -11.46
CA ALA A 89 1.54 -20.15 -12.67
C ALA A 89 2.78 -20.25 -13.55
N LYS A 90 3.68 -19.28 -13.47
CA LYS A 90 4.95 -19.26 -14.18
C LYS A 90 6.01 -20.12 -13.50
N GLY A 91 5.72 -20.62 -12.29
CA GLY A 91 6.68 -21.40 -11.51
C GLY A 91 7.65 -20.56 -10.68
N ALA A 92 7.42 -19.27 -10.59
CA ALA A 92 8.26 -18.42 -9.74
C ALA A 92 8.01 -18.71 -8.26
N THR A 93 9.07 -18.64 -7.48
CA THR A 93 8.95 -18.78 -6.02
C THR A 93 8.58 -17.42 -5.43
N VAL A 94 7.36 -17.29 -4.96
CA VAL A 94 6.85 -16.03 -4.41
C VAL A 94 6.14 -16.27 -3.08
N LYS A 95 6.01 -15.20 -2.31
CA LYS A 95 5.26 -15.26 -1.04
C LYS A 95 3.77 -15.17 -1.35
N THR A 96 3.11 -16.32 -1.31
CA THR A 96 1.68 -16.39 -1.65
C THR A 96 0.79 -15.74 -0.59
N HIS A 97 1.31 -15.47 0.59
CA HIS A 97 0.56 -14.86 1.70
C HIS A 97 0.94 -13.40 1.97
N ALA A 98 1.69 -12.77 1.08
CA ALA A 98 2.02 -11.36 1.25
C ALA A 98 0.76 -10.51 1.14
N SER A 99 0.54 -9.62 2.08
CA SER A 99 -0.61 -8.73 2.05
C SER A 99 -0.41 -7.61 1.05
N GLY A 100 -1.52 -7.08 0.51
CA GLY A 100 -1.45 -5.93 -0.38
C GLY A 100 -0.76 -4.71 0.24
N PRO A 101 -1.14 -4.30 1.45
CA PRO A 101 -0.44 -3.19 2.12
C PRO A 101 1.05 -3.43 2.28
N GLN A 102 1.46 -4.66 2.54
CA GLN A 102 2.88 -5.01 2.63
C GLN A 102 3.56 -4.84 1.27
N MET A 103 2.95 -5.30 0.20
CA MET A 103 3.51 -5.18 -1.14
C MET A 103 3.61 -3.72 -1.59
N TYR A 104 2.68 -2.88 -1.16
CA TYR A 104 2.72 -1.43 -1.41
C TYR A 104 3.72 -0.70 -0.52
N GLY A 105 4.10 -1.29 0.60
CA GLY A 105 4.92 -0.63 1.60
C GLY A 105 4.12 0.17 2.62
N LEU A 106 2.79 0.10 2.56
CA LEU A 106 1.90 0.84 3.46
C LEU A 106 1.94 0.33 4.89
N SER A 107 2.35 -0.91 5.09
CA SER A 107 2.46 -1.49 6.43
C SER A 107 3.77 -1.12 7.14
N HIS A 108 4.69 -0.46 6.44
CA HIS A 108 5.93 -0.02 7.04
C HIS A 108 5.65 1.14 8.00
N LEU A 109 6.19 1.05 9.24
CA LEU A 109 5.88 2.03 10.28
C LEU A 109 6.25 3.45 9.90
N GLY A 110 7.38 3.64 9.23
CA GLY A 110 7.79 4.97 8.76
C GLY A 110 6.83 5.56 7.76
N VAL A 111 6.27 4.74 6.88
CA VAL A 111 5.28 5.18 5.89
C VAL A 111 3.96 5.51 6.59
N THR A 112 3.53 4.67 7.51
CA THR A 112 2.32 4.94 8.29
C THR A 112 2.44 6.28 9.03
N LYS A 113 3.58 6.51 9.67
CA LYS A 113 3.81 7.74 10.38
C LYS A 113 3.77 8.95 9.45
N ALA A 114 4.44 8.85 8.31
CA ALA A 114 4.48 9.94 7.34
C ALA A 114 3.08 10.26 6.80
N ILE A 115 2.27 9.27 6.54
CA ILE A 115 0.90 9.48 6.07
C ILE A 115 0.05 10.14 7.16
N GLN A 116 0.21 9.72 8.42
CA GLN A 116 -0.52 10.32 9.53
C GLN A 116 -0.20 11.81 9.72
N GLU A 117 0.96 12.23 9.23
CA GLU A 117 1.40 13.63 9.35
C GLU A 117 0.95 14.48 8.17
N LEU A 118 0.32 13.90 7.17
CA LEU A 118 -0.22 14.66 6.04
C LEU A 118 -1.41 15.52 6.48
N ASP A 119 -1.63 16.61 5.76
CA ASP A 119 -2.78 17.47 5.99
C ASP A 119 -4.08 16.66 5.90
N ASN A 120 -4.96 16.87 6.82
CA ASN A 120 -6.29 16.25 6.88
C ASN A 120 -6.31 14.78 7.30
N ALA A 121 -5.18 14.19 7.67
CA ALA A 121 -5.18 12.79 8.14
C ALA A 121 -6.08 12.63 9.36
N ASN A 122 -6.15 13.65 10.21
CA ASN A 122 -7.00 13.64 11.41
C ASN A 122 -8.50 13.70 11.09
N LYS A 123 -8.86 13.92 9.83
CA LYS A 123 -10.27 13.94 9.40
C LYS A 123 -10.76 12.57 8.95
N CYS A 124 -9.89 11.59 8.89
CA CYS A 124 -10.25 10.21 8.52
C CYS A 124 -10.96 9.56 9.72
N SER A 125 -12.28 9.61 9.71
CA SER A 125 -13.11 9.28 10.87
C SER A 125 -12.97 7.85 11.38
N LYS A 126 -12.71 6.90 10.49
CA LYS A 126 -12.58 5.49 10.89
C LYS A 126 -11.15 5.09 11.24
N TYR A 127 -10.18 5.92 10.87
CA TYR A 127 -8.78 5.58 11.07
C TYR A 127 -8.38 5.75 12.51
N ILE A 128 -7.66 4.76 13.04
CA ILE A 128 -7.16 4.79 14.41
C ILE A 128 -5.70 5.21 14.36
N MET A 129 -5.42 6.41 14.83
CA MET A 129 -4.06 6.94 14.86
C MET A 129 -3.15 6.07 15.69
N GLN A 130 -1.98 5.76 15.16
CA GLN A 130 -0.94 5.09 15.90
C GLN A 130 -0.09 6.11 16.61
N ARG A 131 0.51 5.68 17.71
CA ARG A 131 1.38 6.53 18.53
C ARG A 131 2.77 5.92 18.54
N TRP A 132 3.75 6.81 18.52
CA TRP A 132 5.14 6.40 18.57
C TRP A 132 5.79 6.93 19.81
N ALA A 133 6.67 6.11 20.45
CA ALA A 133 7.44 6.56 21.59
C ALA A 133 8.56 7.48 21.15
N GLU A 134 8.95 8.39 22.05
CA GLU A 134 10.09 9.27 21.77
C GLU A 134 11.38 8.47 21.67
N PRO A 135 12.26 8.81 20.75
CA PRO A 135 13.58 8.19 20.69
C PRO A 135 14.33 8.40 21.97
N GLY A 136 14.99 7.37 22.43
CA GLY A 136 15.82 7.45 23.62
C GLY A 136 15.16 7.05 24.92
N ASN A 137 13.85 6.81 24.94
CA ASN A 137 13.19 6.36 26.16
C ASN A 137 13.04 4.83 26.22
N GLY A 138 13.67 4.12 25.30
CA GLY A 138 13.67 2.67 25.32
C GLY A 138 12.43 2.01 24.72
N VAL A 139 11.49 2.77 24.26
CA VAL A 139 10.26 2.26 23.66
C VAL A 139 10.23 2.67 22.21
N LEU A 140 10.06 1.70 21.29
CA LEU A 140 10.12 1.99 19.87
C LEU A 140 8.82 2.55 19.33
N TYR A 141 7.70 2.08 19.84
CA TYR A 141 6.40 2.61 19.48
C TYR A 141 5.37 2.13 20.51
N SER A 142 4.21 2.75 20.49
CA SER A 142 3.10 2.31 21.32
C SER A 142 2.00 1.73 20.45
N GLU A 143 1.04 1.05 21.10
CA GLU A 143 -0.15 0.54 20.46
C GLU A 143 -0.94 1.67 19.80
N PRO A 144 -1.81 1.36 18.82
CA PRO A 144 -2.76 2.35 18.33
C PRO A 144 -3.56 2.98 19.45
N GLU A 145 -4.00 4.21 19.25
CA GLU A 145 -4.68 5.00 20.28
C GLU A 145 -5.85 4.26 20.90
N SER A 146 -6.58 3.50 20.14
CA SER A 146 -7.72 2.75 20.63
C SER A 146 -7.44 1.25 20.64
N ALA A 147 -6.24 0.88 21.06
CA ALA A 147 -5.82 -0.51 21.09
C ALA A 147 -6.68 -1.39 21.97
N GLY A 148 -7.41 -0.80 22.90
CA GLY A 148 -8.31 -1.56 23.75
C GLY A 148 -9.62 -1.94 23.10
N GLU A 149 -9.88 -1.43 21.96
CA GLU A 149 -11.12 -1.73 21.26
C GLU A 149 -11.07 -2.96 20.43
#